data_47fc2c651ff96ee9db25587006fc309a
#
_entry.id   47fc2c651ff96ee9db25587006fc309a
#
_cell.length_a   1.000
_cell.length_b   1.000
_cell.length_c   1.000
_cell.angle_alpha   90.00
_cell.angle_beta   90.00
_cell.angle_gamma   90.00
#
_symmetry.space_group_name_H-M   'P 1'
#
loop_
_entity.id
_entity.type
_entity.pdbx_description
1 polymer ?
#
loop_
_entity_poly.entity_id
_entity_poly.type
_entity_poly.pdbx_seq_one_letter_code
_entity_poly.pdbx_strand_id
1 'polypeptide(L)'
;MKTPIVAEAHCDAPCGVYDPASARIAAEAVQSMTKKMLAMTCPDTADGVAMAAYMNTMARYALVKEEEAQKCKDELLVLWTDFFKPQHLEANPDLHDTFWHAAKLCSACKVEVSADHAQELMDACEAIHEMFWATKGRDVPCLLYTSPS
;
A
#
# COMPACT_ATOMS: atom_id res chain seq x y z
N MET A 1 9.53 36.53 7.34
CA MET A 1 9.65 35.52 6.25
C MET A 1 8.46 34.60 6.35
N LYS A 2 7.59 34.53 5.34
CA LYS A 2 6.50 33.57 5.29
C LYS A 2 7.08 32.26 4.78
N THR A 3 6.98 31.19 5.56
CA THR A 3 7.31 29.83 5.12
C THR A 3 6.44 29.48 3.90
N PRO A 4 6.99 28.98 2.80
CA PRO A 4 6.16 28.56 1.68
C PRO A 4 5.27 27.41 2.13
N ILE A 5 3.97 27.53 1.87
CA ILE A 5 3.02 26.43 2.06
C ILE A 5 3.29 25.48 0.89
N VAL A 6 3.88 24.33 1.19
CA VAL A 6 3.99 23.22 0.22
C VAL A 6 2.64 22.51 0.23
N ALA A 7 1.86 22.68 -0.81
CA ALA A 7 0.65 21.88 -1.01
C ALA A 7 1.04 20.55 -1.68
N GLU A 8 0.96 19.47 -0.92
CA GLU A 8 1.08 18.12 -1.46
C GLU A 8 -0.29 17.65 -1.97
N ALA A 9 -0.32 17.00 -3.15
CA ALA A 9 -1.53 16.82 -3.96
C ALA A 9 -2.55 15.79 -3.44
N HIS A 10 -2.33 15.16 -2.27
CA HIS A 10 -3.25 14.23 -1.61
C HIS A 10 -3.37 14.55 -0.12
N CYS A 11 -3.35 15.83 0.20
CA CYS A 11 -3.33 16.36 1.54
C CYS A 11 -4.73 16.79 1.99
N ASP A 12 -4.83 17.26 3.22
CA ASP A 12 -5.99 17.92 3.86
C ASP A 12 -6.48 19.19 3.13
N ALA A 13 -6.04 19.39 1.87
CA ALA A 13 -6.54 20.49 1.07
C ALA A 13 -8.01 20.21 0.70
N PRO A 14 -8.89 21.23 0.70
CA PRO A 14 -10.30 21.06 0.41
C PRO A 14 -10.58 20.83 -1.08
N CYS A 15 -9.75 20.03 -1.76
CA CYS A 15 -9.90 19.72 -3.17
C CYS A 15 -11.05 18.71 -3.43
N GLY A 16 -11.44 17.92 -2.43
CA GLY A 16 -12.50 16.92 -2.55
C GLY A 16 -12.18 15.74 -3.48
N VAL A 17 -10.92 15.60 -3.87
CA VAL A 17 -10.48 14.55 -4.78
C VAL A 17 -9.91 13.39 -3.95
N TYR A 18 -10.65 12.29 -3.91
CA TYR A 18 -10.25 11.06 -3.22
C TYR A 18 -10.42 9.87 -4.16
N ASP A 19 -9.46 8.95 -4.14
CA ASP A 19 -9.50 7.71 -4.90
C ASP A 19 -8.67 6.63 -4.17
N PRO A 20 -9.21 5.44 -3.92
CA PRO A 20 -8.48 4.34 -3.31
C PRO A 20 -7.37 3.76 -4.20
N ALA A 21 -7.30 4.15 -5.46
CA ALA A 21 -6.30 3.64 -6.42
C ALA A 21 -4.86 3.88 -5.97
N SER A 22 -4.56 5.00 -5.32
CA SER A 22 -3.19 5.30 -4.83
C SER A 22 -2.72 4.27 -3.80
N ALA A 23 -3.57 3.94 -2.82
CA ALA A 23 -3.28 2.92 -1.82
C ALA A 23 -3.09 1.54 -2.47
N ARG A 24 -3.97 1.17 -3.41
CA ARG A 24 -3.90 -0.09 -4.13
C ARG A 24 -2.60 -0.22 -4.95
N ILE A 25 -2.20 0.81 -5.67
CA ILE A 25 -0.97 0.80 -6.47
C ILE A 25 0.25 0.61 -5.57
N ALA A 26 0.28 1.27 -4.42
CA ALA A 26 1.35 1.12 -3.45
C ALA A 26 1.37 -0.30 -2.84
N ALA A 27 0.21 -0.86 -2.50
CA ALA A 27 0.11 -2.25 -2.01
C ALA A 27 0.59 -3.27 -3.05
N GLU A 28 0.27 -3.05 -4.34
CA GLU A 28 0.73 -3.90 -5.44
C GLU A 28 2.26 -3.83 -5.61
N ALA A 29 2.85 -2.65 -5.43
CA ALA A 29 4.30 -2.49 -5.44
C ALA A 29 4.95 -3.25 -4.27
N VAL A 30 4.36 -3.20 -3.07
CA VAL A 30 4.79 -4.01 -1.90
C VAL A 30 4.76 -5.50 -2.22
N GLN A 31 3.67 -5.99 -2.80
CA GLN A 31 3.53 -7.39 -3.18
C GLN A 31 4.57 -7.80 -4.24
N SER A 32 4.78 -6.95 -5.24
CA SER A 32 5.78 -7.18 -6.30
C SER A 32 7.19 -7.28 -5.71
N MET A 33 7.57 -6.37 -4.83
CA MET A 33 8.89 -6.40 -4.19
C MET A 33 9.06 -7.63 -3.29
N THR A 34 8.02 -7.98 -2.53
CA THR A 34 8.02 -9.20 -1.71
C THR A 34 8.25 -10.45 -2.55
N LYS A 35 7.52 -10.61 -3.66
CA LYS A 35 7.68 -11.72 -4.59
C LYS A 35 9.11 -11.79 -5.17
N LYS A 36 9.66 -10.65 -5.58
CA LYS A 36 11.02 -10.57 -6.11
C LYS A 36 12.07 -10.94 -5.06
N MET A 37 11.92 -10.49 -3.82
CA MET A 37 12.82 -10.86 -2.72
C MET A 37 12.80 -12.36 -2.45
N LEU A 38 11.61 -12.96 -2.40
CA LEU A 38 11.44 -14.40 -2.18
C LEU A 38 11.98 -15.27 -3.33
N ALA A 39 11.98 -14.74 -4.55
CA ALA A 39 12.47 -15.43 -5.73
C ALA A 39 14.00 -15.36 -5.90
N MET A 40 14.70 -14.51 -5.14
CA MET A 40 16.14 -14.38 -5.24
C MET A 40 16.86 -15.59 -4.66
N THR A 41 17.84 -16.07 -5.40
CA THR A 41 18.75 -17.13 -4.94
C THR A 41 20.03 -16.50 -4.39
N CYS A 42 20.38 -16.85 -3.15
CA CYS A 42 21.67 -16.43 -2.58
C CYS A 42 22.83 -17.08 -3.33
N PRO A 43 23.80 -16.30 -3.81
CA PRO A 43 24.98 -16.83 -4.50
C PRO A 43 25.93 -17.54 -3.53
N ASP A 44 26.97 -18.19 -4.09
CA ASP A 44 28.05 -18.72 -3.28
C ASP A 44 28.73 -17.57 -2.50
N THR A 45 28.87 -17.75 -1.20
CA THR A 45 29.49 -16.77 -0.30
C THR A 45 30.97 -16.52 -0.60
N ALA A 46 31.64 -17.44 -1.33
CA ALA A 46 33.01 -17.27 -1.79
C ALA A 46 33.13 -16.33 -3.00
N ASP A 47 32.05 -16.10 -3.76
CA ASP A 47 32.00 -15.13 -4.86
C ASP A 47 31.62 -13.74 -4.34
N GLY A 48 32.62 -12.96 -3.98
CA GLY A 48 32.41 -11.62 -3.43
C GLY A 48 31.70 -10.64 -4.38
N VAL A 49 31.87 -10.79 -5.69
CA VAL A 49 31.23 -9.93 -6.70
C VAL A 49 29.75 -10.28 -6.82
N ALA A 50 29.42 -11.55 -6.95
CA ALA A 50 28.04 -12.02 -7.00
C ALA A 50 27.29 -11.70 -5.70
N MET A 51 27.96 -11.86 -4.56
CA MET A 51 27.39 -11.52 -3.25
C MET A 51 27.11 -10.01 -3.13
N ALA A 52 28.03 -9.14 -3.56
CA ALA A 52 27.81 -7.70 -3.55
C ALA A 52 26.62 -7.29 -4.43
N ALA A 53 26.49 -7.87 -5.62
CA ALA A 53 25.34 -7.63 -6.52
C ALA A 53 24.02 -8.11 -5.92
N TYR A 54 24.01 -9.29 -5.28
CA TYR A 54 22.85 -9.82 -4.57
C TYR A 54 22.41 -8.90 -3.44
N MET A 55 23.33 -8.52 -2.56
CA MET A 55 23.04 -7.63 -1.43
C MET A 55 22.53 -6.27 -1.88
N ASN A 56 23.14 -5.68 -2.93
CA ASN A 56 22.69 -4.42 -3.50
C ASN A 56 21.25 -4.52 -4.04
N THR A 57 20.93 -5.60 -4.75
CA THR A 57 19.58 -5.81 -5.29
C THR A 57 18.56 -6.03 -4.16
N MET A 58 18.89 -6.87 -3.16
CA MET A 58 18.04 -7.09 -1.99
C MET A 58 17.78 -5.79 -1.22
N ALA A 59 18.81 -4.97 -0.99
CA ALA A 59 18.68 -3.69 -0.31
C ALA A 59 17.75 -2.74 -1.06
N ARG A 60 17.81 -2.71 -2.39
CA ARG A 60 16.92 -1.89 -3.22
C ARG A 60 15.48 -2.38 -3.18
N TYR A 61 15.25 -3.69 -3.23
CA TYR A 61 13.91 -4.24 -3.10
C TYR A 61 13.31 -3.97 -1.72
N ALA A 62 14.11 -4.12 -0.66
CA ALA A 62 13.70 -3.82 0.70
C ALA A 62 13.34 -2.33 0.87
N LEU A 63 14.15 -1.42 0.31
CA LEU A 63 13.89 0.02 0.36
C LEU A 63 12.55 0.37 -0.32
N VAL A 64 12.35 -0.10 -1.55
CA VAL A 64 11.10 0.16 -2.28
C VAL A 64 9.89 -0.44 -1.54
N LYS A 65 10.03 -1.68 -1.00
CA LYS A 65 8.96 -2.30 -0.20
C LYS A 65 8.60 -1.46 1.03
N GLU A 66 9.59 -0.93 1.73
CA GLU A 66 9.42 -0.06 2.90
C GLU A 66 8.70 1.24 2.54
N GLU A 67 9.17 1.93 1.51
CA GLU A 67 8.61 3.21 1.05
C GLU A 67 7.17 3.06 0.55
N GLU A 68 6.89 2.05 -0.27
CA GLU A 68 5.55 1.81 -0.81
C GLU A 68 4.57 1.32 0.27
N ALA A 69 5.03 0.55 1.27
CA ALA A 69 4.19 0.19 2.42
C ALA A 69 3.84 1.43 3.28
N GLN A 70 4.78 2.37 3.43
CA GLN A 70 4.48 3.65 4.10
C GLN A 70 3.49 4.47 3.29
N LYS A 71 3.71 4.62 2.00
CA LYS A 71 2.82 5.35 1.11
C LYS A 71 1.40 4.75 1.09
N CYS A 72 1.28 3.42 1.01
CA CYS A 72 -0.01 2.74 1.12
C CYS A 72 -0.72 3.12 2.42
N LYS A 73 0.00 3.09 3.54
CA LYS A 73 -0.54 3.45 4.86
C LYS A 73 -1.03 4.90 4.91
N ASP A 74 -0.25 5.84 4.37
CA ASP A 74 -0.61 7.26 4.37
C ASP A 74 -1.86 7.52 3.52
N GLU A 75 -1.95 6.91 2.34
CA GLU A 75 -3.13 7.01 1.47
C GLU A 75 -4.39 6.40 2.11
N LEU A 76 -4.24 5.27 2.81
CA LEU A 76 -5.34 4.66 3.57
C LEU A 76 -5.81 5.57 4.72
N LEU A 77 -4.90 6.20 5.44
CA LEU A 77 -5.22 7.11 6.54
C LEU A 77 -6.01 8.32 6.05
N VAL A 78 -5.64 8.91 4.93
CA VAL A 78 -6.38 10.02 4.31
C VAL A 78 -7.80 9.62 3.96
N LEU A 79 -8.02 8.46 3.37
CA LEU A 79 -9.37 7.95 3.10
C LEU A 79 -10.15 7.74 4.39
N TRP A 80 -9.54 7.14 5.38
CA TRP A 80 -10.20 6.80 6.65
C TRP A 80 -10.63 8.03 7.44
N THR A 81 -9.74 9.02 7.56
CA THR A 81 -9.93 10.16 8.45
C THR A 81 -10.62 11.34 7.78
N ASP A 82 -10.43 11.53 6.47
CA ASP A 82 -10.88 12.72 5.76
C ASP A 82 -12.06 12.47 4.83
N PHE A 83 -12.08 11.33 4.13
CA PHE A 83 -13.16 10.99 3.22
C PHE A 83 -14.37 10.36 3.92
N PHE A 84 -14.16 9.27 4.67
CA PHE A 84 -15.25 8.55 5.32
C PHE A 84 -15.85 9.38 6.47
N LYS A 85 -17.18 9.31 6.60
CA LYS A 85 -17.99 10.08 7.56
C LYS A 85 -18.85 9.11 8.37
N PRO A 86 -19.38 9.54 9.54
CA PRO A 86 -20.20 8.68 10.40
C PRO A 86 -21.39 8.01 9.70
N GLN A 87 -22.02 8.67 8.73
CA GLN A 87 -23.13 8.08 7.98
C GLN A 87 -22.73 6.84 7.15
N HIS A 88 -21.45 6.68 6.81
CA HIS A 88 -20.99 5.52 6.07
C HIS A 88 -20.88 4.26 6.94
N LEU A 89 -20.88 4.42 8.27
CA LEU A 89 -20.83 3.29 9.21
C LEU A 89 -22.11 2.46 9.22
N GLU A 90 -23.26 3.06 8.86
CA GLU A 90 -24.52 2.31 8.79
C GLU A 90 -24.45 1.21 7.72
N ALA A 91 -23.86 1.52 6.58
CA ALA A 91 -23.67 0.56 5.48
C ALA A 91 -22.44 -0.34 5.66
N ASN A 92 -21.43 0.12 6.41
CA ASN A 92 -20.15 -0.56 6.62
C ASN A 92 -19.78 -0.55 8.10
N PRO A 93 -20.42 -1.41 8.94
CA PRO A 93 -20.13 -1.44 10.37
C PRO A 93 -18.68 -1.74 10.72
N ASP A 94 -17.99 -2.51 9.86
CA ASP A 94 -16.61 -2.95 10.02
C ASP A 94 -15.59 -1.95 9.45
N LEU A 95 -16.02 -0.76 9.02
CA LEU A 95 -15.16 0.21 8.34
C LEU A 95 -13.91 0.53 9.15
N HIS A 96 -14.03 0.84 10.41
CA HIS A 96 -12.89 1.18 11.26
C HIS A 96 -11.93 0.01 11.45
N ASP A 97 -12.46 -1.19 11.64
CA ASP A 97 -11.65 -2.40 11.79
C ASP A 97 -10.91 -2.74 10.51
N THR A 98 -11.55 -2.58 9.35
CA THR A 98 -10.93 -2.79 8.03
C THR A 98 -9.76 -1.84 7.81
N PHE A 99 -9.92 -0.55 8.07
CA PHE A 99 -8.83 0.42 7.93
C PHE A 99 -7.71 0.19 8.93
N TRP A 100 -8.06 -0.09 10.19
CA TRP A 100 -7.06 -0.38 11.21
C TRP A 100 -6.24 -1.62 10.85
N HIS A 101 -6.91 -2.68 10.40
CA HIS A 101 -6.26 -3.91 9.94
C HIS A 101 -5.33 -3.66 8.75
N ALA A 102 -5.80 -2.95 7.72
CA ALA A 102 -5.00 -2.57 6.56
C ALA A 102 -3.75 -1.77 6.96
N ALA A 103 -3.88 -0.80 7.88
CA ALA A 103 -2.75 -0.03 8.38
C ALA A 103 -1.74 -0.89 9.17
N LYS A 104 -2.21 -1.93 9.88
CA LYS A 104 -1.35 -2.92 10.55
C LYS A 104 -0.63 -3.81 9.56
N LEU A 105 -1.29 -4.22 8.48
CA LEU A 105 -0.68 -4.99 7.39
C LEU A 105 0.42 -4.20 6.67
N CYS A 106 0.23 -2.91 6.44
CA CYS A 106 1.32 -2.04 5.94
C CYS A 106 2.56 -2.12 6.83
N SER A 107 2.37 -2.10 8.16
CA SER A 107 3.48 -2.21 9.11
C SER A 107 4.12 -3.61 9.10
N ALA A 108 3.32 -4.67 9.03
CA ALA A 108 3.81 -6.03 8.93
C ALA A 108 4.63 -6.24 7.63
N CYS A 109 4.16 -5.74 6.51
CA CYS A 109 4.88 -5.78 5.24
C CYS A 109 6.22 -5.04 5.25
N LYS A 110 6.41 -4.05 6.12
CA LYS A 110 7.73 -3.44 6.33
C LYS A 110 8.69 -4.38 7.04
N VAL A 111 8.25 -4.95 8.15
CA VAL A 111 9.09 -5.75 9.06
C VAL A 111 9.42 -7.11 8.47
N GLU A 112 8.51 -7.69 7.68
CA GLU A 112 8.61 -9.07 7.22
C GLU A 112 8.67 -9.16 5.69
N VAL A 113 9.23 -10.28 5.20
CA VAL A 113 9.17 -10.67 3.79
C VAL A 113 8.15 -11.82 3.69
N SER A 114 6.87 -11.47 3.75
CA SER A 114 5.76 -12.42 3.80
C SER A 114 4.83 -12.24 2.59
N ALA A 115 4.71 -13.30 1.78
CA ALA A 115 3.76 -13.32 0.65
C ALA A 115 2.31 -13.25 1.15
N ASP A 116 2.02 -13.86 2.30
CA ASP A 116 0.68 -13.88 2.89
C ASP A 116 0.27 -12.48 3.34
N HIS A 117 1.11 -11.78 4.11
CA HIS A 117 0.81 -10.40 4.54
C HIS A 117 0.68 -9.45 3.34
N ALA A 118 1.49 -9.63 2.29
CA ALA A 118 1.36 -8.81 1.08
C ALA A 118 0.04 -9.08 0.34
N GLN A 119 -0.43 -10.33 0.32
CA GLN A 119 -1.73 -10.67 -0.25
C GLN A 119 -2.88 -10.13 0.60
N GLU A 120 -2.82 -10.31 1.91
CA GLU A 120 -3.83 -9.76 2.83
C GLU A 120 -3.94 -8.23 2.73
N LEU A 121 -2.82 -7.53 2.51
CA LEU A 121 -2.82 -6.09 2.26
C LEU A 121 -3.56 -5.75 0.96
N MET A 122 -3.34 -6.52 -0.11
CA MET A 122 -4.08 -6.35 -1.36
C MET A 122 -5.58 -6.56 -1.16
N ASP A 123 -5.97 -7.62 -0.45
CA ASP A 123 -7.36 -7.95 -0.16
C ASP A 123 -8.04 -6.85 0.69
N ALA A 124 -7.32 -6.29 1.66
CA ALA A 124 -7.80 -5.17 2.46
C ALA A 124 -7.99 -3.88 1.63
N CYS A 125 -7.07 -3.60 0.69
CA CYS A 125 -7.21 -2.48 -0.24
C CYS A 125 -8.41 -2.67 -1.18
N GLU A 126 -8.68 -3.90 -1.63
CA GLU A 126 -9.86 -4.22 -2.44
C GLU A 126 -11.15 -3.98 -1.67
N ALA A 127 -11.25 -4.44 -0.43
CA ALA A 127 -12.41 -4.20 0.43
C ALA A 127 -12.66 -2.70 0.64
N ILE A 128 -11.60 -1.91 0.86
CA ILE A 128 -11.69 -0.45 0.99
C ILE A 128 -12.13 0.20 -0.32
N HIS A 129 -11.65 -0.28 -1.45
CA HIS A 129 -12.08 0.17 -2.78
C HIS A 129 -13.59 -0.02 -2.98
N GLU A 130 -14.10 -1.20 -2.66
CA GLU A 130 -15.53 -1.50 -2.75
C GLU A 130 -16.36 -0.60 -1.84
N MET A 131 -15.95 -0.43 -0.56
CA MET A 131 -16.62 0.48 0.36
C MET A 131 -16.65 1.92 -0.16
N PHE A 132 -15.53 2.40 -0.72
CA PHE A 132 -15.41 3.75 -1.25
C PHE A 132 -16.40 3.99 -2.41
N TRP A 133 -16.38 3.12 -3.43
CA TRP A 133 -17.22 3.30 -4.61
C TRP A 133 -18.70 3.05 -4.32
N ALA A 134 -19.02 2.21 -3.34
CA ALA A 134 -20.40 2.06 -2.86
C ALA A 134 -20.97 3.38 -2.31
N THR A 135 -20.15 4.20 -1.61
CA THR A 135 -20.59 5.53 -1.16
C THR A 135 -20.94 6.48 -2.30
N LYS A 136 -20.39 6.24 -3.48
CA LYS A 136 -20.63 7.02 -4.71
C LYS A 136 -21.77 6.42 -5.55
N GLY A 137 -22.36 5.30 -5.13
CA GLY A 137 -23.36 4.57 -5.91
C GLY A 137 -22.82 4.03 -7.24
N ARG A 138 -21.53 3.69 -7.29
CA ARG A 138 -20.84 3.20 -8.48
C ARG A 138 -20.21 1.85 -8.22
N ASP A 139 -20.34 0.97 -9.19
CA ASP A 139 -19.57 -0.27 -9.28
C ASP A 139 -18.36 -0.01 -10.19
N VAL A 140 -17.18 0.08 -9.58
CA VAL A 140 -15.91 0.32 -10.29
C VAL A 140 -15.02 -0.89 -10.05
N PRO A 141 -14.63 -1.63 -11.09
CA PRO A 141 -13.75 -2.78 -10.93
C PRO A 141 -12.43 -2.38 -10.27
N CYS A 142 -12.04 -3.13 -9.24
CA CYS A 142 -10.71 -3.03 -8.66
C CYS A 142 -9.73 -3.68 -9.64
N LEU A 143 -9.00 -2.87 -10.40
CA LEU A 143 -7.99 -3.36 -11.34
C LEU A 143 -6.73 -3.75 -10.56
N LEU A 144 -6.62 -5.02 -10.24
CA LEU A 144 -5.38 -5.61 -9.76
C LEU A 144 -4.49 -5.89 -10.98
N TYR A 145 -3.48 -5.08 -11.18
CA TYR A 145 -2.46 -5.38 -12.18
C TYR A 145 -1.58 -6.50 -11.62
N THR A 146 -1.83 -7.71 -12.08
CA THR A 146 -0.78 -8.72 -11.98
C THR A 146 0.29 -8.32 -12.97
N SER A 147 1.43 -7.82 -12.49
CA SER A 147 2.59 -7.63 -13.33
C SER A 147 2.86 -8.94 -14.07
N PRO A 148 2.95 -8.92 -15.41
CA PRO A 148 3.38 -10.11 -16.11
C PRO A 148 4.75 -10.52 -15.58
N SER A 149 4.84 -11.75 -15.14
CA SER A 149 6.06 -12.40 -14.67
C SER A 149 7.10 -12.52 -15.77
#